data_b6524ab90610a01e6ca26f8644b107b2
#
_entry.id   b6524ab90610a01e6ca26f8644b107b2
#
_cell.length_a   1.000
_cell.length_b   1.000
_cell.length_c   1.000
_cell.angle_alpha   90.00
_cell.angle_beta   90.00
_cell.angle_gamma   90.00
#
_symmetry.space_group_name_H-M   'P 1'
#
loop_
_entity.id
_entity.type
_entity.pdbx_description
1 polymer ?
#
loop_
_entity_poly.entity_id
_entity_poly.type
_entity_poly.pdbx_seq_one_letter_code
_entity_poly.pdbx_strand_id
1 'polypeptide(L)'
;MPEKHYPEGFTDFLEFLCGKYGVDKSRVFIEYSSKPPPPIRGGRPGYYDGLLSYRKKDGQVEFLITVFEAARDPLLTLGHEVAHLVDDLKSEKIGKPLGPPDDAREKKFDNLAIRDLNEFWMQSKIDGSKRDNHPVGI
;
A
#
# COMPACT_ATOMS: atom_id res chain seq x y z
N MET A 1 20.00 -2.00 16.99
CA MET A 1 19.01 -1.25 16.16
C MET A 1 17.63 -1.57 16.63
N PRO A 2 16.84 -0.55 16.92
CA PRO A 2 15.45 -0.83 17.21
C PRO A 2 14.77 -1.39 15.97
N GLU A 3 13.95 -2.38 16.16
CA GLU A 3 13.14 -2.92 15.08
C GLU A 3 12.11 -1.89 14.69
N LYS A 4 11.80 -1.84 13.38
CA LYS A 4 10.74 -0.99 12.90
C LYS A 4 9.40 -1.62 13.31
N HIS A 5 8.58 -0.82 13.94
CA HIS A 5 7.24 -1.25 14.33
C HIS A 5 6.26 -0.89 13.21
N TYR A 6 5.88 -1.88 12.44
CA TYR A 6 4.82 -1.71 11.46
C TYR A 6 3.46 -1.85 12.15
N PRO A 7 2.43 -1.20 11.64
CA PRO A 7 1.08 -1.44 12.12
C PRO A 7 0.71 -2.91 12.01
N GLU A 8 -0.18 -3.38 12.90
CA GLU A 8 -0.65 -4.76 12.86
C GLU A 8 -1.23 -5.10 11.51
N GLY A 9 -0.82 -6.24 10.97
CA GLY A 9 -1.29 -6.73 9.68
C GLY A 9 -0.66 -6.07 8.47
N PHE A 10 0.25 -5.12 8.66
CA PHE A 10 0.83 -4.32 7.57
C PHE A 10 1.57 -5.18 6.55
N THR A 11 2.50 -5.99 7.02
CA THR A 11 3.27 -6.87 6.12
C THR A 11 2.41 -7.99 5.55
N ASP A 12 1.48 -8.53 6.33
CA ASP A 12 0.57 -9.56 5.86
C ASP A 12 -0.39 -9.03 4.80
N PHE A 13 -0.85 -7.79 4.95
CA PHE A 13 -1.71 -7.18 3.94
C PHE A 13 -0.95 -6.94 2.64
N LEU A 14 0.31 -6.51 2.71
CA LEU A 14 1.15 -6.39 1.52
C LEU A 14 1.27 -7.73 0.81
N GLU A 15 1.53 -8.79 1.55
CA GLU A 15 1.66 -10.13 1.00
C GLU A 15 0.36 -10.59 0.32
N PHE A 16 -0.77 -10.35 0.98
CA PHE A 16 -2.09 -10.62 0.42
C PHE A 16 -2.31 -9.87 -0.91
N LEU A 17 -1.98 -8.59 -0.95
CA LEU A 17 -2.15 -7.78 -2.15
C LEU A 17 -1.24 -8.23 -3.29
N CYS A 18 0.01 -8.52 -2.99
CA CYS A 18 0.95 -9.00 -4.01
C CYS A 18 0.48 -10.33 -4.60
N GLY A 19 -0.03 -11.24 -3.76
CA GLY A 19 -0.59 -12.50 -4.23
C GLY A 19 -1.83 -12.30 -5.10
N LYS A 20 -2.72 -11.41 -4.67
CA LYS A 20 -3.96 -11.14 -5.40
C LYS A 20 -3.72 -10.54 -6.79
N TYR A 21 -2.76 -9.63 -6.89
CA TYR A 21 -2.51 -8.91 -8.13
C TYR A 21 -1.31 -9.42 -8.93
N GLY A 22 -0.71 -10.51 -8.49
CA GLY A 22 0.42 -11.11 -9.22
C GLY A 22 1.68 -10.25 -9.22
N VAL A 23 1.92 -9.51 -8.14
CA VAL A 23 3.09 -8.66 -8.00
C VAL A 23 4.20 -9.44 -7.28
N ASP A 24 5.42 -9.37 -7.80
CA ASP A 24 6.57 -10.01 -7.19
C ASP A 24 6.94 -9.26 -5.90
N LYS A 25 6.60 -9.86 -4.77
CA LYS A 25 6.84 -9.27 -3.45
C LYS A 25 8.31 -8.96 -3.20
N SER A 26 9.23 -9.74 -3.77
CA SER A 26 10.66 -9.53 -3.56
C SER A 26 11.15 -8.19 -4.11
N ARG A 27 10.35 -7.53 -4.95
CA ARG A 27 10.67 -6.24 -5.53
C ARG A 27 9.92 -5.09 -4.89
N VAL A 28 9.11 -5.36 -3.88
CA VAL A 28 8.31 -4.34 -3.21
C VAL A 28 8.84 -4.15 -1.80
N PHE A 29 9.29 -2.95 -1.52
CA PHE A 29 9.81 -2.57 -0.21
C PHE A 29 8.85 -1.59 0.43
N ILE A 30 8.69 -1.69 1.74
CA ILE A 30 7.81 -0.82 2.48
C ILE A 30 8.58 -0.08 3.57
N GLU A 31 8.15 1.14 3.83
CA GLU A 31 8.68 1.95 4.91
C GLU A 31 7.52 2.59 5.65
N TYR A 32 7.52 2.45 6.97
CA TYR A 32 6.59 3.17 7.83
C TYR A 32 7.37 4.32 8.47
N SER A 33 7.16 5.52 7.98
CA SER A 33 8.05 6.65 8.21
C SER A 33 7.53 7.59 9.30
N SER A 34 8.41 7.95 10.23
CA SER A 34 8.11 8.97 11.22
C SER A 34 8.40 10.39 10.74
N LYS A 35 8.92 10.52 9.52
CA LYS A 35 9.20 11.83 8.94
C LYS A 35 7.90 12.58 8.64
N PRO A 36 7.94 13.92 8.67
CA PRO A 36 6.76 14.68 8.27
C PRO A 36 6.37 14.39 6.82
N PRO A 37 5.08 14.17 6.54
CA PRO A 37 4.65 13.92 5.17
C PRO A 37 4.78 15.18 4.32
N PRO A 38 5.10 15.04 3.03
CA PRO A 38 5.16 16.19 2.14
C PRO A 38 3.76 16.72 1.81
N PRO A 39 3.66 18.01 1.48
CA PRO A 39 2.37 18.57 1.07
C PRO A 39 1.94 18.00 -0.28
N ILE A 40 0.62 17.97 -0.48
CA ILE A 40 0.07 17.50 -1.74
C ILE A 40 0.43 18.47 -2.84
N ARG A 41 0.97 17.94 -3.96
CA ARG A 41 1.39 18.76 -5.08
C ARG A 41 0.21 19.41 -5.79
N GLY A 42 0.49 20.45 -6.57
CA GLY A 42 -0.54 21.13 -7.32
C GLY A 42 -1.32 22.19 -6.53
N GLY A 43 -0.76 22.66 -5.41
CA GLY A 43 -1.41 23.69 -4.60
C GLY A 43 -2.62 23.22 -3.83
N ARG A 44 -2.84 21.93 -3.73
CA ARG A 44 -3.97 21.36 -2.99
C ARG A 44 -3.71 21.39 -1.49
N PRO A 45 -4.74 21.55 -0.65
CA PRO A 45 -4.56 21.50 0.79
C PRO A 45 -4.25 20.07 1.27
N GLY A 46 -3.48 19.97 2.34
CA GLY A 46 -3.21 18.69 2.99
C GLY A 46 -1.85 18.12 2.68
N TYR A 47 -1.63 16.94 3.20
CA TYR A 47 -0.36 16.21 3.09
C TYR A 47 -0.62 14.80 2.61
N TYR A 48 0.39 14.19 1.98
CA TYR A 48 0.28 12.81 1.54
C TYR A 48 0.29 11.86 2.73
N ASP A 49 -0.56 10.84 2.70
CA ASP A 49 -0.54 9.74 3.67
C ASP A 49 0.51 8.69 3.29
N GLY A 50 0.77 8.55 2.01
CA GLY A 50 1.76 7.63 1.51
C GLY A 50 2.30 8.04 0.15
N LEU A 51 3.38 7.41 -0.27
CA LEU A 51 4.03 7.66 -1.55
C LEU A 51 4.47 6.35 -2.16
N LEU A 52 4.43 6.29 -3.48
CA LEU A 52 5.02 5.21 -4.25
C LEU A 52 6.19 5.76 -5.06
N SER A 53 7.36 5.15 -4.90
CA SER A 53 8.52 5.47 -5.71
C SER A 53 9.12 4.19 -6.27
N TYR A 54 9.97 4.33 -7.28
CA TYR A 54 10.60 3.16 -7.88
C TYR A 54 11.99 3.50 -8.37
N ARG A 55 12.79 2.45 -8.52
CA ARG A 55 14.14 2.57 -9.05
C ARG A 55 14.43 1.34 -9.91
N LYS A 56 15.38 1.49 -10.83
CA LYS A 56 15.92 0.35 -11.57
C LYS A 56 17.18 -0.15 -10.87
N LYS A 57 17.25 -1.45 -10.68
CA LYS A 57 18.43 -2.10 -10.14
C LYS A 57 18.68 -3.39 -10.92
N ASP A 58 19.86 -3.52 -11.49
CA ASP A 58 20.25 -4.70 -12.28
C ASP A 58 19.23 -5.01 -13.37
N GLY A 59 18.73 -3.97 -14.04
CA GLY A 59 17.77 -4.11 -15.13
C GLY A 59 16.34 -4.39 -14.70
N GLN A 60 16.08 -4.43 -13.39
CA GLN A 60 14.77 -4.70 -12.86
C GLN A 60 14.23 -3.51 -12.06
N VAL A 61 12.91 -3.37 -12.04
CA VAL A 61 12.26 -2.29 -11.31
C VAL A 61 11.95 -2.76 -9.89
N GLU A 62 12.37 -1.96 -8.92
CA GLU A 62 11.99 -2.14 -7.52
C GLU A 62 11.10 -1.00 -7.09
N PHE A 63 10.14 -1.28 -6.23
CA PHE A 63 9.17 -0.31 -5.74
C PHE A 63 9.37 -0.06 -4.25
N LEU A 64 9.25 1.20 -3.85
CA LEU A 64 9.23 1.56 -2.43
C LEU A 64 7.90 2.24 -2.14
N ILE A 65 7.17 1.67 -1.20
CA ILE A 65 5.94 2.25 -0.69
C ILE A 65 6.24 2.83 0.68
N THR A 66 6.09 4.14 0.79
CA THR A 66 6.25 4.83 2.07
C THR A 66 4.86 5.16 2.61
N VAL A 67 4.58 4.73 3.84
CA VAL A 67 3.38 5.12 4.56
C VAL A 67 3.84 5.95 5.75
N PHE A 68 3.27 7.14 5.90
CA PHE A 68 3.66 8.03 6.98
C PHE A 68 2.90 7.70 8.25
N GLU A 69 3.58 7.79 9.40
CA GLU A 69 2.94 7.50 10.69
C GLU A 69 1.76 8.44 10.96
N ALA A 70 1.78 9.62 10.34
CA ALA A 70 0.68 10.59 10.44
C ALA A 70 -0.58 10.16 9.68
N ALA A 71 -0.47 9.13 8.83
CA ALA A 71 -1.62 8.63 8.08
C ALA A 71 -2.69 8.11 9.03
N ARG A 72 -3.94 8.47 8.74
CA ARG A 72 -5.08 8.09 9.58
C ARG A 72 -5.30 6.58 9.59
N ASP A 73 -5.13 5.94 8.45
CA ASP A 73 -5.31 4.50 8.30
C ASP A 73 -4.15 3.93 7.49
N PRO A 74 -3.11 3.43 8.16
CA PRO A 74 -1.91 2.95 7.46
C PRO A 74 -2.16 1.80 6.49
N LEU A 75 -3.03 0.86 6.84
CA LEU A 75 -3.31 -0.27 5.95
C LEU A 75 -4.06 0.19 4.72
N LEU A 76 -5.03 1.07 4.90
CA LEU A 76 -5.78 1.61 3.77
C LEU A 76 -4.84 2.39 2.83
N THR A 77 -3.92 3.16 3.40
CA THR A 77 -2.91 3.89 2.64
C THR A 77 -2.02 2.92 1.86
N LEU A 78 -1.59 1.83 2.50
CA LEU A 78 -0.80 0.80 1.82
C LEU A 78 -1.56 0.23 0.63
N GLY A 79 -2.84 -0.10 0.81
CA GLY A 79 -3.69 -0.62 -0.26
C GLY A 79 -3.82 0.37 -1.42
N HIS A 80 -3.97 1.65 -1.11
CA HIS A 80 -4.05 2.71 -2.10
C HIS A 80 -2.75 2.78 -2.94
N GLU A 81 -1.59 2.73 -2.29
CA GLU A 81 -0.31 2.78 -3.00
C GLU A 81 -0.06 1.53 -3.84
N VAL A 82 -0.47 0.36 -3.35
CA VAL A 82 -0.40 -0.87 -4.16
C VAL A 82 -1.30 -0.77 -5.38
N ALA A 83 -2.47 -0.16 -5.26
CA ALA A 83 -3.34 0.07 -6.42
C ALA A 83 -2.66 0.93 -7.48
N HIS A 84 -1.94 1.97 -7.08
CA HIS A 84 -1.11 2.76 -8.00
C HIS A 84 -0.05 1.90 -8.68
N LEU A 85 0.66 1.08 -7.90
CA LEU A 85 1.72 0.22 -8.41
C LEU A 85 1.17 -0.73 -9.47
N VAL A 86 0.05 -1.39 -9.19
CA VAL A 86 -0.57 -2.34 -10.11
C VAL A 86 -1.01 -1.64 -11.38
N ASP A 87 -1.62 -0.47 -11.26
CA ASP A 87 -2.06 0.31 -12.42
C ASP A 87 -0.87 0.76 -13.27
N ASP A 88 0.20 1.21 -12.63
CA ASP A 88 1.40 1.64 -13.34
C ASP A 88 2.07 0.48 -14.10
N LEU A 89 2.07 -0.72 -13.52
CA LEU A 89 2.58 -1.91 -14.19
C LEU A 89 1.74 -2.25 -15.42
N LYS A 90 0.42 -2.23 -15.28
CA LYS A 90 -0.50 -2.56 -16.39
C LYS A 90 -0.45 -1.53 -17.50
N SER A 91 -0.28 -0.27 -17.14
CA SER A 91 -0.33 0.85 -18.09
C SER A 91 1.06 1.21 -18.63
N GLU A 92 2.10 0.50 -18.21
CA GLU A 92 3.48 0.77 -18.63
C GLU A 92 3.90 2.22 -18.37
N LYS A 93 3.46 2.79 -17.25
CA LYS A 93 3.77 4.17 -16.90
C LYS A 93 5.07 4.36 -16.14
N ILE A 94 5.74 3.26 -15.83
CA ILE A 94 6.98 3.30 -15.06
C ILE A 94 8.06 4.01 -15.86
N GLY A 95 8.70 5.00 -15.23
CA GLY A 95 9.72 5.81 -15.89
C GLY A 95 9.17 6.99 -16.67
N LYS A 96 7.85 7.15 -16.71
CA LYS A 96 7.23 8.29 -17.40
C LYS A 96 6.92 9.40 -16.39
N PRO A 97 6.90 10.67 -16.85
CA PRO A 97 6.56 11.77 -15.96
C PRO A 97 5.16 11.59 -15.35
N LEU A 98 5.00 12.06 -14.11
CA LEU A 98 3.69 12.09 -13.49
C LEU A 98 2.77 13.05 -14.24
N GLY A 99 1.56 12.58 -14.52
CA GLY A 99 0.55 13.44 -15.11
C GLY A 99 -0.05 14.38 -14.07
N PRO A 100 -1.03 15.20 -14.49
CA PRO A 100 -1.74 16.07 -13.55
C PRO A 100 -2.49 15.25 -12.51
N PRO A 101 -2.77 15.82 -11.33
CA PRO A 101 -3.57 15.13 -10.32
C PRO A 101 -4.94 14.74 -10.89
N ASP A 102 -5.37 13.51 -10.59
CA ASP A 102 -6.64 12.96 -11.09
C ASP A 102 -7.46 12.45 -9.90
N ASP A 103 -8.44 13.24 -9.49
CA ASP A 103 -9.27 12.92 -8.33
C ASP A 103 -10.11 11.67 -8.52
N ALA A 104 -10.60 11.45 -9.75
CA ALA A 104 -11.41 10.27 -10.05
C ALA A 104 -10.55 8.99 -9.92
N ARG A 105 -9.32 9.05 -10.39
CA ARG A 105 -8.37 7.94 -10.26
C ARG A 105 -8.03 7.66 -8.80
N GLU A 106 -7.76 8.71 -8.03
CA GLU A 106 -7.45 8.57 -6.61
C GLU A 106 -8.63 7.97 -5.84
N LYS A 107 -9.84 8.41 -6.13
CA LYS A 107 -11.05 7.85 -5.51
C LYS A 107 -11.25 6.39 -5.87
N LYS A 108 -10.97 6.02 -7.11
CA LYS A 108 -11.04 4.63 -7.56
C LYS A 108 -10.09 3.76 -6.74
N PHE A 109 -8.86 4.23 -6.53
CA PHE A 109 -7.86 3.49 -5.76
C PHE A 109 -8.22 3.41 -4.28
N ASP A 110 -8.81 4.46 -3.71
CA ASP A 110 -9.33 4.41 -2.35
C ASP A 110 -10.41 3.33 -2.21
N ASN A 111 -11.34 3.28 -3.15
CA ASN A 111 -12.41 2.28 -3.13
C ASN A 111 -11.86 0.86 -3.27
N LEU A 112 -10.87 0.66 -4.14
CA LEU A 112 -10.20 -0.62 -4.27
C LEU A 112 -9.52 -1.02 -2.96
N ALA A 113 -8.83 -0.08 -2.32
CA ALA A 113 -8.14 -0.34 -1.07
C ALA A 113 -9.12 -0.74 0.04
N ILE A 114 -10.25 -0.06 0.13
CA ILE A 114 -11.29 -0.39 1.10
C ILE A 114 -11.80 -1.81 0.87
N ARG A 115 -12.11 -2.15 -0.36
CA ARG A 115 -12.58 -3.50 -0.71
C ARG A 115 -11.55 -4.56 -0.36
N ASP A 116 -10.30 -4.33 -0.74
CA ASP A 116 -9.23 -5.30 -0.52
C ASP A 116 -8.91 -5.46 0.97
N LEU A 117 -8.96 -4.37 1.73
CA LEU A 117 -8.73 -4.42 3.17
C LEU A 117 -9.83 -5.21 3.89
N ASN A 118 -11.08 -5.01 3.49
CA ASN A 118 -12.19 -5.77 4.03
C ASN A 118 -12.05 -7.26 3.72
N GLU A 119 -11.67 -7.59 2.50
CA GLU A 119 -11.44 -8.97 2.07
C GLU A 119 -10.31 -9.61 2.88
N PHE A 120 -9.22 -8.88 3.06
CA PHE A 120 -8.08 -9.34 3.86
C PHE A 120 -8.47 -9.66 5.30
N TRP A 121 -9.19 -8.75 5.95
CA TRP A 121 -9.60 -8.97 7.34
C TRP A 121 -10.57 -10.13 7.49
N MET A 122 -11.47 -10.31 6.54
CA MET A 122 -12.37 -11.44 6.57
C MET A 122 -11.62 -12.76 6.43
N GLN A 123 -10.65 -12.81 5.53
CA GLN A 123 -9.83 -14.01 5.34
C GLN A 123 -8.97 -14.30 6.55
N SER A 124 -8.41 -13.28 7.18
CA SER A 124 -7.63 -13.42 8.40
C SER A 124 -8.45 -14.00 9.54
N LYS A 125 -9.70 -13.60 9.68
CA LYS A 125 -10.60 -14.15 10.69
C LYS A 125 -10.86 -15.63 10.46
N ILE A 126 -11.11 -16.03 9.21
CA ILE A 126 -11.34 -17.43 8.87
C ILE A 126 -10.11 -18.25 9.18
N ASP A 127 -8.94 -17.79 8.75
CA ASP A 127 -7.68 -18.50 8.98
C ASP A 127 -7.36 -18.59 10.47
N GLY A 128 -7.57 -17.50 11.21
CA GLY A 128 -7.38 -17.46 12.65
C GLY A 128 -8.27 -18.45 13.37
N SER A 129 -9.54 -18.52 13.00
CA SER A 129 -10.48 -19.48 13.58
C SER A 129 -10.04 -20.91 13.35
N LYS A 130 -9.56 -21.20 12.15
CA LYS A 130 -9.09 -22.56 11.82
C LYS A 130 -7.86 -22.93 12.60
N ARG A 131 -6.92 -22.01 12.73
CA ARG A 131 -5.64 -22.29 13.41
C ARG A 131 -5.79 -22.41 14.91
N ASP A 132 -6.49 -21.48 15.49
CA ASP A 132 -6.55 -21.35 16.93
C ASP A 132 -7.71 -22.08 17.58
N ASN A 133 -8.63 -22.53 16.74
CA ASN A 133 -9.85 -23.17 17.22
C ASN A 133 -10.57 -22.29 18.25
N HIS A 134 -10.42 -20.99 18.11
CA HIS A 134 -11.07 -20.00 18.94
C HIS A 134 -12.17 -19.31 18.17
N PRO A 135 -13.23 -18.88 18.83
CA PRO A 135 -14.17 -17.96 18.20
C PRO A 135 -13.53 -16.58 18.13
N VAL A 136 -12.92 -16.30 17.00
CA VAL A 136 -12.22 -15.05 16.78
C VAL A 136 -13.20 -13.94 16.46
N GLY A 137 -12.91 -12.74 16.93
CA GLY A 137 -13.72 -11.58 16.64
C GLY A 137 -14.95 -11.45 17.54
N ILE A 138 -14.94 -12.17 18.57
CA ILE A 138 -15.96 -12.04 19.56
C ILE A 138 -15.58 -10.97 20.56
#